data_65a49128d1c23e07d6f093950a3dcb6b
#
_entry.id   65a49128d1c23e07d6f093950a3dcb6b
#
_cell.length_a   1.000
_cell.length_b   1.000
_cell.length_c   1.000
_cell.angle_alpha   90.00
_cell.angle_beta   90.00
_cell.angle_gamma   90.00
#
_symmetry.space_group_name_H-M   'P 1'
#
loop_
_entity.id
_entity.type
_entity.pdbx_description
1 polymer ?
#
loop_
_entity_poly.entity_id
_entity_poly.type
_entity_poly.pdbx_seq_one_letter_code
_entity_poly.pdbx_strand_id
1 'polypeptide(L)'
;MTSTSAPHVVVIDSTGLGDRSYVVHDGVSALVVDPQRDIDRVEQVLAEHGLTVTHVAETHVHNDYVTGGFELARKHGATYVVPGDVELDYLSEPFVRAVSDGDSFTVGEFDVAVIHTPGHTPHHISFAASKDGHPGAVFTGGSMLFGSVGRPDLVSPELTKKQAHDQWNSVQRLATDLAGETGVFPTHGFGSFCSATQAAGGYESTIGKEKLGNPALTQNESDFVEVVLGGLDVFPAYYAHMGPANAAGPADVDLELPKQADPEALRAAIARGEWIVDLRSREVFSQGHIPGAVNFDLDGAFINYLAWMMPWGTPV
;
A
#
# COMPACT_ATOMS: atom_id res chain seq x y z
N MET A 1 -32.20 10.90 -15.47
CA MET A 1 -31.80 11.41 -14.15
C MET A 1 -30.36 10.99 -13.98
N THR A 2 -29.42 11.89 -14.22
CA THR A 2 -28.00 11.62 -14.01
C THR A 2 -27.77 11.56 -12.50
N SER A 3 -27.37 10.42 -12.00
CA SER A 3 -26.97 10.24 -10.60
C SER A 3 -25.75 11.12 -10.36
N THR A 4 -25.86 12.16 -9.54
CA THR A 4 -24.78 13.04 -9.10
C THR A 4 -24.01 12.40 -7.92
N SER A 5 -23.76 11.10 -7.97
CA SER A 5 -23.04 10.42 -6.90
C SER A 5 -21.53 10.45 -7.17
N ALA A 6 -20.75 10.69 -6.12
CA ALA A 6 -19.31 10.48 -6.12
C ALA A 6 -18.95 9.09 -6.66
N PRO A 7 -17.73 8.86 -7.16
CA PRO A 7 -17.30 7.52 -7.56
C PRO A 7 -17.41 6.55 -6.38
N HIS A 8 -17.78 5.30 -6.68
CA HIS A 8 -17.85 4.25 -5.68
C HIS A 8 -16.45 3.76 -5.33
N VAL A 9 -16.20 3.44 -4.07
CA VAL A 9 -14.93 2.91 -3.60
C VAL A 9 -15.17 1.56 -2.93
N VAL A 10 -14.54 0.52 -3.46
CA VAL A 10 -14.47 -0.80 -2.84
C VAL A 10 -13.10 -0.95 -2.17
N VAL A 11 -13.10 -1.29 -0.89
CA VAL A 11 -11.89 -1.47 -0.09
C VAL A 11 -11.49 -2.94 -0.10
N ILE A 12 -10.22 -3.21 -0.35
CA ILE A 12 -9.62 -4.54 -0.24
C ILE A 12 -8.62 -4.51 0.92
N ASP A 13 -9.01 -5.06 2.06
CA ASP A 13 -8.16 -5.11 3.26
C ASP A 13 -7.10 -6.21 3.14
N SER A 14 -5.85 -5.89 3.45
CA SER A 14 -4.74 -6.84 3.61
C SER A 14 -4.28 -6.87 5.06
N THR A 15 -5.07 -7.54 5.87
CA THR A 15 -4.91 -7.58 7.33
C THR A 15 -3.55 -8.09 7.78
N GLY A 16 -2.91 -9.00 7.00
CA GLY A 16 -1.56 -9.51 7.28
C GLY A 16 -0.47 -8.45 7.16
N LEU A 17 -0.66 -7.45 6.29
CA LEU A 17 0.26 -6.32 6.11
C LEU A 17 -0.19 -5.09 6.92
N GLY A 18 -1.48 -4.98 7.22
CA GLY A 18 -2.08 -3.79 7.80
C GLY A 18 -2.29 -2.68 6.77
N ASP A 19 -2.59 -3.07 5.52
CA ASP A 19 -2.72 -2.19 4.37
C ASP A 19 -4.05 -2.36 3.64
N ARG A 20 -4.33 -1.43 2.73
CA ARG A 20 -5.51 -1.41 1.87
C ARG A 20 -5.17 -1.11 0.44
N SER A 21 -5.88 -1.78 -0.47
CA SER A 21 -5.99 -1.42 -1.89
C SER A 21 -7.41 -0.97 -2.20
N TYR A 22 -7.61 -0.26 -3.29
CA TYR A 22 -8.91 0.32 -3.61
C TYR A 22 -9.30 0.08 -5.06
N VAL A 23 -10.58 -0.29 -5.28
CA VAL A 23 -11.20 -0.28 -6.60
C VAL A 23 -12.21 0.87 -6.63
N VAL A 24 -11.94 1.87 -7.46
CA VAL A 24 -12.72 3.11 -7.61
C VAL A 24 -13.44 3.06 -8.94
N HIS A 25 -14.77 3.21 -8.96
CA HIS A 25 -15.53 3.00 -10.19
C HIS A 25 -16.79 3.86 -10.32
N ASP A 26 -17.26 4.02 -11.56
CA ASP A 26 -18.52 4.66 -11.91
C ASP A 26 -19.68 3.65 -12.18
N GLY A 27 -19.40 2.36 -12.00
CA GLY A 27 -20.32 1.26 -12.30
C GLY A 27 -19.97 0.52 -13.59
N VAL A 28 -19.01 1.02 -14.39
CA VAL A 28 -18.52 0.42 -15.64
C VAL A 28 -17.01 0.40 -15.69
N SER A 29 -16.39 1.59 -15.55
CA SER A 29 -14.95 1.80 -15.62
C SER A 29 -14.35 1.88 -14.23
N ALA A 30 -13.17 1.28 -14.03
CA ALA A 30 -12.49 1.25 -12.74
C ALA A 30 -11.04 1.74 -12.82
N LEU A 31 -10.63 2.44 -11.75
CA LEU A 31 -9.27 2.68 -11.33
C LEU A 31 -8.96 1.76 -10.15
N VAL A 32 -7.81 1.09 -10.18
CA VAL A 32 -7.29 0.35 -9.02
C VAL A 32 -6.13 1.13 -8.43
N VAL A 33 -6.14 1.37 -7.12
CA VAL A 33 -5.08 2.12 -6.41
C VAL A 33 -4.34 1.20 -5.45
N ASP A 34 -3.01 1.21 -5.53
CA ASP A 34 -2.06 0.47 -4.70
C ASP A 34 -2.40 -1.03 -4.57
N PRO A 35 -2.60 -1.76 -5.69
CA PRO A 35 -2.91 -3.18 -5.61
C PRO A 35 -1.71 -3.98 -5.12
N GLN A 36 -1.97 -4.89 -4.19
CA GLN A 36 -0.96 -5.80 -3.71
C GLN A 36 -0.77 -6.98 -4.66
N ARG A 37 0.23 -7.81 -4.37
CA ARG A 37 0.68 -8.86 -5.28
C ARG A 37 -0.37 -9.93 -5.58
N ASP A 38 -1.30 -10.18 -4.67
CA ASP A 38 -2.43 -11.10 -4.81
C ASP A 38 -3.57 -10.48 -5.64
N ILE A 39 -3.29 -10.22 -6.93
CA ILE A 39 -4.19 -9.54 -7.88
C ILE A 39 -5.52 -10.28 -8.11
N ASP A 40 -5.59 -11.58 -7.82
CA ASP A 40 -6.82 -12.37 -7.87
C ASP A 40 -7.93 -11.80 -6.99
N ARG A 41 -7.59 -11.17 -5.86
CA ARG A 41 -8.56 -10.48 -5.00
C ARG A 41 -9.15 -9.23 -5.68
N VAL A 42 -8.33 -8.50 -6.42
CA VAL A 42 -8.79 -7.38 -7.24
C VAL A 42 -9.69 -7.90 -8.36
N GLU A 43 -9.27 -8.95 -9.07
CA GLU A 43 -10.02 -9.55 -10.16
C GLU A 43 -11.38 -10.10 -9.69
N GLN A 44 -11.45 -10.63 -8.47
CA GLN A 44 -12.72 -11.04 -7.87
C GLN A 44 -13.67 -9.85 -7.73
N VAL A 45 -13.21 -8.71 -7.17
CA VAL A 45 -14.03 -7.49 -7.04
C VAL A 45 -14.51 -6.99 -8.41
N LEU A 46 -13.61 -6.98 -9.40
CA LEU A 46 -13.95 -6.55 -10.77
C LEU A 46 -15.04 -7.45 -11.37
N ALA A 47 -14.93 -8.75 -11.20
CA ALA A 47 -15.89 -9.73 -11.71
C ALA A 47 -17.26 -9.62 -10.99
N GLU A 48 -17.27 -9.47 -9.66
CA GLU A 48 -18.48 -9.33 -8.85
C GLU A 48 -19.29 -8.08 -9.23
N HIS A 49 -18.61 -6.99 -9.59
CA HIS A 49 -19.24 -5.73 -9.96
C HIS A 49 -19.38 -5.52 -11.48
N GLY A 50 -18.85 -6.44 -12.30
CA GLY A 50 -18.88 -6.33 -13.77
C GLY A 50 -18.08 -5.15 -14.32
N LEU A 51 -16.93 -4.82 -13.70
CA LEU A 51 -16.13 -3.64 -13.99
C LEU A 51 -15.03 -3.92 -15.02
N THR A 52 -14.68 -2.89 -15.79
CA THR A 52 -13.53 -2.88 -16.68
C THR A 52 -12.44 -1.99 -16.09
N VAL A 53 -11.27 -2.54 -15.81
CA VAL A 53 -10.11 -1.75 -15.38
C VAL A 53 -9.57 -0.96 -16.57
N THR A 54 -9.50 0.35 -16.42
CA THR A 54 -8.91 1.25 -17.42
C THR A 54 -7.59 1.87 -16.94
N HIS A 55 -7.45 2.00 -15.62
CA HIS A 55 -6.25 2.53 -14.97
C HIS A 55 -5.90 1.72 -13.72
N VAL A 56 -4.60 1.57 -13.50
CA VAL A 56 -4.03 1.08 -12.23
C VAL A 56 -3.01 2.11 -11.79
N ALA A 57 -3.02 2.52 -10.53
CA ALA A 57 -2.19 3.62 -10.04
C ALA A 57 -1.46 3.27 -8.75
N GLU A 58 -0.22 3.74 -8.64
CA GLU A 58 0.58 3.64 -7.41
C GLU A 58 0.77 5.03 -6.81
N THR A 59 0.52 5.15 -5.51
CA THR A 59 0.78 6.42 -4.79
C THR A 59 2.27 6.65 -4.61
N HIS A 60 3.05 5.59 -4.49
CA HIS A 60 4.52 5.63 -4.32
C HIS A 60 5.14 4.27 -4.65
N VAL A 61 6.45 4.19 -4.67
CA VAL A 61 7.16 2.90 -4.66
C VAL A 61 7.10 2.33 -3.25
N HIS A 62 6.34 1.26 -3.08
CA HIS A 62 6.10 0.62 -1.79
C HIS A 62 7.36 -0.07 -1.26
N ASN A 63 7.61 0.08 0.06
CA ASN A 63 8.73 -0.54 0.76
C ASN A 63 8.32 -1.77 1.59
N ASP A 64 7.05 -2.05 1.71
CA ASP A 64 6.49 -3.09 2.56
C ASP A 64 5.90 -4.28 1.80
N TYR A 65 5.62 -4.12 0.51
CA TYR A 65 5.20 -5.21 -0.36
C TYR A 65 5.65 -5.01 -1.82
N VAL A 66 5.65 -6.09 -2.58
CA VAL A 66 5.80 -6.02 -4.04
C VAL A 66 4.43 -5.78 -4.66
N THR A 67 4.32 -4.73 -5.48
CA THR A 67 3.06 -4.38 -6.12
C THR A 67 2.58 -5.42 -7.13
N GLY A 68 1.26 -5.58 -7.24
CA GLY A 68 0.58 -6.28 -8.33
C GLY A 68 0.18 -5.36 -9.48
N GLY A 69 0.38 -4.04 -9.33
CA GLY A 69 -0.14 -3.04 -10.26
C GLY A 69 0.40 -3.15 -11.67
N PHE A 70 1.69 -3.40 -11.82
CA PHE A 70 2.32 -3.58 -13.13
C PHE A 70 1.73 -4.77 -13.91
N GLU A 71 1.58 -5.92 -13.24
CA GLU A 71 0.98 -7.12 -13.84
C GLU A 71 -0.50 -6.92 -14.15
N LEU A 72 -1.26 -6.36 -13.20
CA LEU A 72 -2.69 -6.11 -13.35
C LEU A 72 -2.96 -5.19 -14.55
N ALA A 73 -2.21 -4.09 -14.67
CA ALA A 73 -2.34 -3.15 -15.79
C ALA A 73 -2.05 -3.83 -17.13
N ARG A 74 -0.95 -4.58 -17.21
CA ARG A 74 -0.56 -5.32 -18.42
C ARG A 74 -1.62 -6.37 -18.82
N LYS A 75 -2.12 -7.13 -17.86
CA LYS A 75 -3.11 -8.20 -18.06
C LYS A 75 -4.44 -7.65 -18.61
N HIS A 76 -4.88 -6.50 -18.11
CA HIS A 76 -6.14 -5.87 -18.53
C HIS A 76 -5.99 -4.87 -19.68
N GLY A 77 -4.78 -4.59 -20.15
CA GLY A 77 -4.51 -3.54 -21.14
C GLY A 77 -4.85 -2.14 -20.63
N ALA A 78 -4.75 -1.95 -19.32
CA ALA A 78 -5.01 -0.69 -18.63
C ALA A 78 -3.77 0.20 -18.61
N THR A 79 -3.96 1.51 -18.41
CA THR A 79 -2.86 2.45 -18.18
C THR A 79 -2.33 2.26 -16.76
N TYR A 80 -1.01 2.05 -16.61
CA TYR A 80 -0.34 2.01 -15.33
C TYR A 80 0.21 3.39 -14.98
N VAL A 81 -0.36 4.03 -13.98
CA VAL A 81 -0.05 5.39 -13.54
C VAL A 81 0.91 5.34 -12.36
N VAL A 82 2.08 5.95 -12.51
CA VAL A 82 3.16 5.91 -11.52
C VAL A 82 3.71 7.31 -11.24
N PRO A 83 4.32 7.58 -10.07
CA PRO A 83 5.04 8.83 -9.83
C PRO A 83 6.13 9.07 -10.87
N GLY A 84 6.23 10.32 -11.38
CA GLY A 84 7.22 10.69 -12.40
C GLY A 84 8.61 11.02 -11.86
N ASP A 85 8.72 11.34 -10.57
CA ASP A 85 9.95 11.79 -9.93
C ASP A 85 10.76 10.64 -9.31
N VAL A 86 10.64 9.42 -9.86
CA VAL A 86 11.37 8.23 -9.43
C VAL A 86 11.85 7.44 -10.64
N GLU A 87 13.04 6.86 -10.53
CA GLU A 87 13.60 5.98 -11.57
C GLU A 87 12.93 4.60 -11.50
N LEU A 88 12.31 4.19 -12.60
CA LEU A 88 11.68 2.88 -12.76
C LEU A 88 12.15 2.28 -14.09
N ASP A 89 12.60 1.04 -14.08
CA ASP A 89 13.18 0.39 -15.27
C ASP A 89 12.16 0.17 -16.41
N TYR A 90 10.87 0.22 -16.09
CA TYR A 90 9.75 -0.01 -17.00
C TYR A 90 9.03 1.26 -17.49
N LEU A 91 9.58 2.45 -17.27
CA LEU A 91 8.96 3.71 -17.73
C LEU A 91 8.79 3.80 -19.25
N SER A 92 9.54 3.00 -20.01
CA SER A 92 9.44 2.94 -21.48
C SER A 92 8.31 2.04 -21.99
N GLU A 93 7.66 1.29 -21.12
CA GLU A 93 6.54 0.43 -21.52
C GLU A 93 5.35 1.28 -22.00
N PRO A 94 4.69 0.91 -23.11
CA PRO A 94 3.68 1.77 -23.76
C PRO A 94 2.42 1.97 -22.93
N PHE A 95 2.18 1.14 -21.94
CA PHE A 95 1.03 1.24 -21.03
C PHE A 95 1.37 1.98 -19.73
N VAL A 96 2.62 2.36 -19.50
CA VAL A 96 3.06 3.10 -18.31
C VAL A 96 2.95 4.60 -18.55
N ARG A 97 2.33 5.30 -17.61
CA ARG A 97 2.21 6.76 -17.61
C ARG A 97 2.80 7.32 -16.33
N ALA A 98 3.95 7.96 -16.43
CA ALA A 98 4.51 8.78 -15.36
C ALA A 98 3.70 10.07 -15.22
N VAL A 99 3.36 10.44 -13.97
CA VAL A 99 2.57 11.64 -13.66
C VAL A 99 3.27 12.50 -12.62
N SER A 100 2.98 13.79 -12.67
CA SER A 100 3.53 14.81 -11.78
C SER A 100 2.44 15.64 -11.13
N ASP A 101 2.81 16.50 -10.21
CA ASP A 101 1.89 17.42 -9.53
C ASP A 101 1.07 18.27 -10.50
N GLY A 102 -0.24 18.30 -10.30
CA GLY A 102 -1.17 19.04 -11.16
C GLY A 102 -1.63 18.31 -12.42
N ASP A 103 -1.07 17.13 -12.71
CA ASP A 103 -1.61 16.27 -13.77
C ASP A 103 -3.00 15.76 -13.41
N SER A 104 -3.73 15.32 -14.43
CA SER A 104 -5.04 14.67 -14.27
C SER A 104 -5.29 13.64 -15.35
N PHE A 105 -6.24 12.75 -15.08
CA PHE A 105 -6.76 11.78 -16.04
C PHE A 105 -8.22 11.46 -15.71
N THR A 106 -8.94 10.91 -16.68
CA THR A 106 -10.36 10.58 -16.54
C THR A 106 -10.55 9.07 -16.55
N VAL A 107 -11.38 8.57 -15.66
CA VAL A 107 -11.78 7.16 -15.56
C VAL A 107 -13.29 7.09 -15.71
N GLY A 108 -13.77 6.64 -16.87
CA GLY A 108 -15.19 6.65 -17.17
C GLY A 108 -15.83 8.01 -16.98
N GLU A 109 -16.66 8.18 -15.95
CA GLU A 109 -17.40 9.41 -15.66
C GLU A 109 -16.81 10.26 -14.51
N PHE A 110 -15.60 9.96 -14.02
CA PHE A 110 -14.96 10.75 -12.97
C PHE A 110 -13.53 11.15 -13.34
N ASP A 111 -13.11 12.28 -12.80
CA ASP A 111 -11.76 12.83 -12.98
C ASP A 111 -10.90 12.52 -11.77
N VAL A 112 -9.60 12.29 -12.01
CA VAL A 112 -8.59 12.04 -10.99
C VAL A 112 -7.48 13.09 -11.13
N ALA A 113 -7.31 13.90 -10.09
CA ALA A 113 -6.22 14.87 -10.00
C ALA A 113 -5.04 14.26 -9.22
N VAL A 114 -3.82 14.57 -9.66
CA VAL A 114 -2.57 14.15 -9.05
C VAL A 114 -2.05 15.28 -8.15
N ILE A 115 -1.77 14.96 -6.89
CA ILE A 115 -1.27 15.92 -5.90
C ILE A 115 0.06 15.36 -5.36
N HIS A 116 1.17 16.08 -5.53
CA HIS A 116 2.45 15.68 -4.94
C HIS A 116 2.41 15.86 -3.43
N THR A 117 2.63 14.78 -2.69
CA THR A 117 2.52 14.69 -1.23
C THR A 117 3.73 13.97 -0.62
N PRO A 118 4.96 14.53 -0.80
CA PRO A 118 6.19 13.93 -0.32
C PRO A 118 6.23 13.86 1.22
N GLY A 119 7.03 12.94 1.74
CA GLY A 119 7.26 12.78 3.17
C GLY A 119 7.42 11.33 3.58
N HIS A 120 6.45 10.48 3.30
CA HIS A 120 6.59 9.03 3.43
C HIS A 120 7.66 8.49 2.47
N THR A 121 7.58 8.90 1.20
CA THR A 121 8.67 8.82 0.23
C THR A 121 8.84 10.16 -0.49
N PRO A 122 10.01 10.47 -1.08
CA PRO A 122 10.22 11.76 -1.79
C PRO A 122 9.32 11.95 -3.01
N HIS A 123 8.97 10.86 -3.69
CA HIS A 123 8.17 10.83 -4.93
C HIS A 123 6.69 10.54 -4.69
N HIS A 124 6.24 10.55 -3.44
CA HIS A 124 4.86 10.20 -3.09
C HIS A 124 3.85 11.16 -3.71
N ILE A 125 2.77 10.62 -4.29
CA ILE A 125 1.62 11.35 -4.82
C ILE A 125 0.32 10.84 -4.21
N SER A 126 -0.67 11.70 -4.14
CA SER A 126 -2.05 11.35 -3.79
C SER A 126 -2.96 11.52 -5.00
N PHE A 127 -4.01 10.72 -5.08
CA PHE A 127 -5.01 10.80 -6.16
C PHE A 127 -6.35 11.29 -5.61
N ALA A 128 -6.82 12.41 -6.11
CA ALA A 128 -8.12 12.96 -5.73
C ALA A 128 -9.16 12.69 -6.82
N ALA A 129 -10.11 11.80 -6.56
CA ALA A 129 -11.19 11.44 -7.46
C ALA A 129 -12.42 12.31 -7.23
N SER A 130 -12.97 12.90 -8.30
CA SER A 130 -14.13 13.77 -8.27
C SER A 130 -15.05 13.51 -9.45
N LYS A 131 -16.36 13.78 -9.29
CA LYS A 131 -17.33 13.72 -10.37
C LYS A 131 -18.13 15.02 -10.43
N ASP A 132 -18.24 15.60 -11.63
CA ASP A 132 -18.98 16.87 -11.86
C ASP A 132 -18.52 18.02 -10.91
N GLY A 133 -17.24 18.07 -10.55
CA GLY A 133 -16.69 19.04 -9.61
C GLY A 133 -17.04 18.80 -8.14
N HIS A 134 -17.74 17.70 -7.83
CA HIS A 134 -18.02 17.30 -6.45
C HIS A 134 -16.89 16.41 -5.93
N PRO A 135 -16.27 16.76 -4.79
CA PRO A 135 -15.23 15.94 -4.19
C PRO A 135 -15.80 14.59 -3.75
N GLY A 136 -15.08 13.52 -4.05
CA GLY A 136 -15.47 12.16 -3.68
C GLY A 136 -14.49 11.55 -2.70
N ALA A 137 -13.29 11.24 -3.18
CA ALA A 137 -12.29 10.47 -2.44
C ALA A 137 -10.89 11.00 -2.71
N VAL A 138 -10.01 10.93 -1.71
CA VAL A 138 -8.56 11.11 -1.90
C VAL A 138 -7.83 9.87 -1.39
N PHE A 139 -7.02 9.27 -2.27
CA PHE A 139 -6.15 8.13 -1.99
C PHE A 139 -4.80 8.67 -1.59
N THR A 140 -4.51 8.59 -0.30
CA THR A 140 -3.39 9.29 0.34
C THR A 140 -2.18 8.42 0.61
N GLY A 141 -2.21 7.14 0.20
CA GLY A 141 -1.08 6.22 0.36
C GLY A 141 -0.51 6.21 1.77
N GLY A 142 0.75 6.61 1.88
CA GLY A 142 1.46 6.81 3.15
C GLY A 142 1.52 8.26 3.61
N SER A 143 0.89 9.23 2.91
CA SER A 143 0.97 10.64 3.31
C SER A 143 0.06 10.95 4.50
N MET A 144 -1.25 10.96 4.35
CA MET A 144 -2.22 11.19 5.43
C MET A 144 -2.88 9.87 5.80
N LEU A 145 -2.71 9.41 7.02
CA LEU A 145 -3.39 8.25 7.60
C LEU A 145 -4.51 8.72 8.54
N PHE A 146 -5.31 7.79 9.05
CA PHE A 146 -6.35 8.13 10.03
C PHE A 146 -5.73 8.53 11.37
N GLY A 147 -5.77 9.84 11.67
CA GLY A 147 -5.20 10.42 12.88
C GLY A 147 -3.68 10.24 13.00
N SER A 148 -2.98 9.98 11.90
CA SER A 148 -1.55 9.72 11.86
C SER A 148 -0.98 10.08 10.48
N VAL A 149 0.30 9.79 10.27
CA VAL A 149 1.01 9.88 8.98
C VAL A 149 1.90 8.67 8.79
N GLY A 150 2.33 8.42 7.55
CA GLY A 150 3.33 7.41 7.24
C GLY A 150 4.72 7.82 7.76
N ARG A 151 5.54 6.82 8.09
CA ARG A 151 6.91 7.05 8.57
C ARG A 151 7.81 7.59 7.47
N PRO A 152 8.71 8.54 7.78
CA PRO A 152 9.54 9.23 6.79
C PRO A 152 10.95 8.62 6.60
N ASP A 153 11.26 7.50 7.25
CA ASP A 153 12.64 6.97 7.38
C ASP A 153 12.92 5.71 6.55
N LEU A 154 12.00 5.30 5.66
CA LEU A 154 12.13 4.04 4.91
C LEU A 154 13.09 4.14 3.72
N VAL A 155 13.38 5.34 3.21
CA VAL A 155 14.21 5.52 2.00
C VAL A 155 15.69 5.71 2.37
N SER A 156 16.00 6.66 3.24
CA SER A 156 17.36 6.86 3.73
C SER A 156 17.37 7.65 5.05
N PRO A 157 18.30 7.33 5.96
CA PRO A 157 18.47 8.06 7.23
C PRO A 157 18.75 9.55 7.03
N GLU A 158 19.50 9.92 5.97
CA GLU A 158 19.89 11.30 5.67
C GLU A 158 18.69 12.16 5.29
N LEU A 159 17.66 11.55 4.67
CA LEU A 159 16.45 12.23 4.24
C LEU A 159 15.37 12.29 5.32
N THR A 160 15.44 11.44 6.35
CA THR A 160 14.39 11.26 7.34
C THR A 160 13.84 12.56 7.92
N LYS A 161 14.72 13.46 8.37
CA LYS A 161 14.29 14.74 8.95
C LYS A 161 13.62 15.64 7.91
N LYS A 162 14.18 15.72 6.69
CA LYS A 162 13.58 16.50 5.60
C LYS A 162 12.20 15.94 5.26
N GLN A 163 12.09 14.63 5.15
CA GLN A 163 10.83 13.97 4.83
C GLN A 163 9.77 14.15 5.93
N ALA A 164 10.14 14.25 7.21
CA ALA A 164 9.20 14.60 8.26
C ALA A 164 8.61 16.01 8.09
N HIS A 165 9.42 16.99 7.66
CA HIS A 165 8.94 18.32 7.29
C HIS A 165 8.06 18.30 6.03
N ASP A 166 8.48 17.57 5.00
CA ASP A 166 7.71 17.41 3.77
C ASP A 166 6.36 16.76 4.06
N GLN A 167 6.31 15.78 4.96
CA GLN A 167 5.10 15.11 5.41
C GLN A 167 4.10 16.07 6.05
N TRP A 168 4.57 16.95 6.93
CA TRP A 168 3.74 17.99 7.52
C TRP A 168 3.13 18.90 6.44
N ASN A 169 3.98 19.41 5.55
CA ASN A 169 3.55 20.29 4.45
C ASN A 169 2.52 19.61 3.54
N SER A 170 2.73 18.33 3.21
CA SER A 170 1.83 17.53 2.37
C SER A 170 0.44 17.39 2.98
N VAL A 171 0.37 17.08 4.27
CA VAL A 171 -0.90 16.95 4.99
C VAL A 171 -1.61 18.29 5.11
N GLN A 172 -0.89 19.40 5.37
CA GLN A 172 -1.44 20.76 5.36
C GLN A 172 -2.02 21.12 3.98
N ARG A 173 -1.30 20.77 2.91
CA ARG A 173 -1.76 20.97 1.53
C ARG A 173 -3.05 20.22 1.25
N LEU A 174 -3.10 18.91 1.52
CA LEU A 174 -4.31 18.09 1.33
C LEU A 174 -5.51 18.69 2.09
N ALA A 175 -5.28 19.13 3.33
CA ALA A 175 -6.33 19.76 4.13
C ALA A 175 -6.78 21.13 3.60
N THR A 176 -5.91 21.87 2.91
CA THR A 176 -6.23 23.20 2.34
C THR A 176 -6.93 23.06 1.00
N ASP A 177 -6.44 22.17 0.13
CA ASP A 177 -6.88 22.08 -1.26
C ASP A 177 -8.18 21.27 -1.42
N LEU A 178 -8.49 20.38 -0.45
CA LEU A 178 -9.64 19.50 -0.51
C LEU A 178 -10.77 19.91 0.44
N ALA A 179 -12.00 19.68 -0.01
CA ALA A 179 -13.20 19.94 0.79
C ALA A 179 -13.28 19.03 2.02
N GLY A 180 -13.91 19.52 3.09
CA GLY A 180 -13.99 18.77 4.35
C GLY A 180 -14.73 17.44 4.27
N GLU A 181 -15.66 17.31 3.35
CA GLU A 181 -16.44 16.09 3.08
C GLU A 181 -15.70 15.04 2.22
N THR A 182 -14.56 15.39 1.61
CA THR A 182 -13.74 14.42 0.83
C THR A 182 -13.32 13.26 1.70
N GLY A 183 -13.68 12.03 1.29
CA GLY A 183 -13.27 10.80 1.96
C GLY A 183 -11.77 10.58 1.86
N VAL A 184 -11.13 10.19 2.97
CA VAL A 184 -9.69 9.87 3.02
C VAL A 184 -9.50 8.36 2.96
N PHE A 185 -8.66 7.89 2.03
CA PHE A 185 -8.40 6.48 1.77
C PHE A 185 -6.87 6.21 1.77
N PRO A 186 -6.27 5.97 2.93
CA PRO A 186 -4.85 5.69 3.04
C PRO A 186 -4.55 4.22 2.74
N THR A 187 -3.39 3.94 2.15
CA THR A 187 -2.94 2.56 1.93
C THR A 187 -2.44 1.91 3.21
N HIS A 188 -1.72 2.66 4.04
CA HIS A 188 -1.17 2.20 5.32
C HIS A 188 -2.00 2.64 6.53
N GLY A 189 -1.69 2.11 7.72
CA GLY A 189 -2.27 2.57 8.99
C GLY A 189 -3.24 1.60 9.67
N PHE A 190 -3.38 0.39 9.13
CA PHE A 190 -4.28 -0.65 9.67
C PHE A 190 -3.51 -1.76 10.40
N GLY A 191 -2.41 -1.39 11.06
CA GLY A 191 -1.45 -2.30 11.70
C GLY A 191 -0.13 -2.43 10.94
N SER A 192 0.05 -1.65 9.87
CA SER A 192 1.27 -1.60 9.05
C SER A 192 2.43 -0.98 9.83
N PHE A 193 3.64 -1.51 9.62
CA PHE A 193 4.89 -0.91 10.10
C PHE A 193 5.26 0.39 9.39
N CYS A 194 4.50 0.78 8.35
CA CYS A 194 4.68 2.04 7.63
C CYS A 194 4.08 3.27 8.32
N SER A 195 3.41 3.13 9.47
CA SER A 195 2.89 4.25 10.26
C SER A 195 3.96 4.85 11.15
N ALA A 196 4.03 6.19 11.23
CA ALA A 196 4.96 6.90 12.12
C ALA A 196 4.50 6.91 13.58
N THR A 197 3.18 6.87 13.81
CA THR A 197 2.56 6.81 15.13
C THR A 197 1.40 5.82 15.08
N GLN A 198 0.87 5.44 16.22
CA GLN A 198 -0.30 4.59 16.27
C GLN A 198 -1.48 5.32 15.60
N ALA A 199 -1.99 4.75 14.51
CA ALA A 199 -3.16 5.29 13.83
C ALA A 199 -4.38 5.29 14.77
N ALA A 200 -5.21 6.31 14.66
CA ALA A 200 -6.51 6.30 15.33
C ALA A 200 -7.35 5.16 14.72
N GLY A 201 -7.83 4.25 15.52
CA GLY A 201 -8.68 3.16 15.03
C GLY A 201 -9.91 3.72 14.33
N GLY A 202 -10.33 3.06 13.24
CA GLY A 202 -11.48 3.44 12.44
C GLY A 202 -11.45 2.83 11.06
N TYR A 203 -12.61 2.81 10.39
CA TYR A 203 -12.73 2.29 9.03
C TYR A 203 -12.88 3.39 7.98
N GLU A 204 -13.21 4.61 8.41
CA GLU A 204 -13.54 5.74 7.55
C GLU A 204 -13.07 7.06 8.16
N SER A 205 -12.53 7.94 7.32
CA SER A 205 -12.25 9.32 7.68
C SER A 205 -12.57 10.27 6.53
N THR A 206 -12.56 11.56 6.81
CA THR A 206 -12.69 12.64 5.83
C THR A 206 -11.65 13.71 6.13
N ILE A 207 -11.35 14.57 5.16
CA ILE A 207 -10.48 15.73 5.39
C ILE A 207 -10.94 16.55 6.61
N GLY A 208 -12.26 16.71 6.77
CA GLY A 208 -12.81 17.44 7.92
C GLY A 208 -12.58 16.73 9.26
N LYS A 209 -12.65 15.41 9.30
CA LYS A 209 -12.33 14.63 10.52
C LYS A 209 -10.83 14.70 10.83
N GLU A 210 -9.96 14.57 9.81
CA GLU A 210 -8.51 14.65 9.99
C GLU A 210 -8.09 16.06 10.51
N LYS A 211 -8.74 17.14 10.09
CA LYS A 211 -8.50 18.49 10.63
C LYS A 211 -8.70 18.60 12.15
N LEU A 212 -9.48 17.72 12.74
CA LEU A 212 -9.77 17.73 14.19
C LEU A 212 -8.85 16.83 15.00
N GLY A 213 -8.21 15.82 14.40
CA GLY A 213 -7.50 14.78 15.14
C GLY A 213 -6.10 14.45 14.64
N ASN A 214 -5.76 14.75 13.39
CA ASN A 214 -4.45 14.40 12.85
C ASN A 214 -3.36 15.32 13.43
N PRO A 215 -2.28 14.78 14.02
CA PRO A 215 -1.20 15.57 14.60
C PRO A 215 -0.60 16.60 13.64
N ALA A 216 -0.47 16.26 12.34
CA ALA A 216 0.03 17.18 11.34
C ALA A 216 -0.89 18.40 11.11
N LEU A 217 -2.16 18.36 11.55
CA LEU A 217 -3.14 19.43 11.39
C LEU A 217 -3.48 20.14 12.71
N THR A 218 -3.13 19.53 13.84
CA THR A 218 -3.47 20.05 15.19
C THR A 218 -2.26 20.58 15.96
N GLN A 219 -1.04 20.24 15.53
CA GLN A 219 0.22 20.72 16.13
C GLN A 219 0.90 21.73 15.20
N ASN A 220 1.86 22.48 15.73
CA ASN A 220 2.80 23.22 14.86
C ASN A 220 3.85 22.28 14.27
N GLU A 221 4.52 22.72 13.21
CA GLU A 221 5.48 21.89 12.46
C GLU A 221 6.60 21.32 13.34
N SER A 222 7.18 22.15 14.24
CA SER A 222 8.30 21.70 15.08
C SER A 222 7.91 20.58 16.03
N ASP A 223 6.78 20.72 16.71
CA ASP A 223 6.27 19.71 17.66
C ASP A 223 5.88 18.43 16.92
N PHE A 224 5.24 18.55 15.76
CA PHE A 224 4.89 17.42 14.91
C PHE A 224 6.14 16.63 14.48
N VAL A 225 7.17 17.32 13.97
CA VAL A 225 8.42 16.67 13.53
C VAL A 225 9.11 15.98 14.69
N GLU A 226 9.16 16.60 15.88
CA GLU A 226 9.73 15.98 17.07
C GLU A 226 8.97 14.70 17.47
N VAL A 227 7.64 14.75 17.47
CA VAL A 227 6.78 13.58 17.79
C VAL A 227 6.98 12.45 16.77
N VAL A 228 6.99 12.76 15.48
CA VAL A 228 7.19 11.77 14.42
C VAL A 228 8.56 11.12 14.55
N LEU A 229 9.64 11.91 14.64
CA LEU A 229 10.99 11.37 14.74
C LEU A 229 11.23 10.59 16.04
N GLY A 230 10.61 11.02 17.15
CA GLY A 230 10.69 10.34 18.43
C GLY A 230 9.87 9.04 18.51
N GLY A 231 8.89 8.88 17.65
CA GLY A 231 8.01 7.70 17.58
C GLY A 231 8.47 6.61 16.62
N LEU A 232 9.55 6.83 15.85
CA LEU A 232 10.06 5.83 14.90
C LEU A 232 10.65 4.63 15.63
N ASP A 233 10.09 3.47 15.36
CA ASP A 233 10.55 2.17 15.89
C ASP A 233 11.17 1.33 14.75
N VAL A 234 11.71 0.16 15.07
CA VAL A 234 12.24 -0.78 14.09
C VAL A 234 11.17 -1.19 13.08
N PHE A 235 11.62 -1.50 11.88
CA PHE A 235 10.76 -2.01 10.80
C PHE A 235 11.36 -3.29 10.20
N PRO A 236 10.55 -4.10 9.49
CA PRO A 236 11.00 -5.38 8.94
C PRO A 236 12.21 -5.24 8.01
N ALA A 237 13.19 -6.13 8.19
CA ALA A 237 14.43 -6.10 7.40
C ALA A 237 14.18 -6.32 5.88
N TYR A 238 13.13 -7.05 5.52
CA TYR A 238 12.79 -7.30 4.12
C TYR A 238 12.37 -6.03 3.35
N TYR A 239 12.00 -4.95 4.04
CA TYR A 239 11.65 -3.66 3.42
C TYR A 239 12.77 -3.14 2.50
N ALA A 240 14.02 -3.43 2.83
CA ALA A 240 15.16 -3.05 2.00
C ALA A 240 15.13 -3.67 0.58
N HIS A 241 14.32 -4.70 0.36
CA HIS A 241 14.24 -5.43 -0.92
C HIS A 241 13.01 -5.06 -1.74
N MET A 242 11.95 -4.53 -1.12
CA MET A 242 10.68 -4.26 -1.81
C MET A 242 10.78 -3.09 -2.77
N GLY A 243 11.30 -1.96 -2.33
CA GLY A 243 11.50 -0.78 -3.19
C GLY A 243 12.31 -1.10 -4.46
N PRO A 244 13.50 -1.71 -4.35
CA PRO A 244 14.26 -2.17 -5.51
C PRO A 244 13.50 -3.14 -6.43
N ALA A 245 12.75 -4.10 -5.88
CA ALA A 245 11.96 -5.04 -6.66
C ALA A 245 10.82 -4.33 -7.43
N ASN A 246 10.16 -3.36 -6.79
CA ASN A 246 9.12 -2.55 -7.41
C ASN A 246 9.69 -1.65 -8.52
N ALA A 247 10.86 -1.06 -8.31
CA ALA A 247 11.50 -0.19 -9.30
C ALA A 247 12.02 -0.95 -10.53
N ALA A 248 12.48 -2.18 -10.35
CA ALA A 248 12.97 -3.03 -11.45
C ALA A 248 11.86 -3.61 -12.34
N GLY A 249 10.60 -3.49 -11.95
CA GLY A 249 9.47 -4.14 -12.61
C GLY A 249 9.23 -5.54 -12.02
N PRO A 250 8.21 -5.69 -11.17
CA PRO A 250 7.90 -6.96 -10.53
C PRO A 250 7.67 -8.08 -11.57
N ALA A 251 8.24 -9.26 -11.33
CA ALA A 251 7.92 -10.43 -12.10
C ALA A 251 6.44 -10.83 -11.92
N ASP A 252 5.88 -11.62 -12.81
CA ASP A 252 4.50 -12.10 -12.68
C ASP A 252 4.33 -12.90 -11.39
N VAL A 253 3.16 -12.80 -10.80
CA VAL A 253 2.83 -13.57 -9.60
C VAL A 253 2.50 -15.02 -9.98
N ASP A 254 2.99 -15.96 -9.18
CA ASP A 254 2.54 -17.35 -9.22
C ASP A 254 1.53 -17.56 -8.08
N LEU A 255 0.26 -17.71 -8.43
CA LEU A 255 -0.84 -17.96 -7.49
C LEU A 255 -1.20 -19.44 -7.39
N GLU A 256 -0.42 -20.34 -8.02
CA GLU A 256 -0.63 -21.77 -7.87
C GLU A 256 -0.33 -22.21 -6.43
N LEU A 257 -1.18 -23.10 -5.92
CA LEU A 257 -0.92 -23.67 -4.61
C LEU A 257 0.38 -24.49 -4.64
N PRO A 258 1.22 -24.38 -3.61
CA PRO A 258 2.43 -25.18 -3.49
C PRO A 258 2.13 -26.68 -3.59
N LYS A 259 3.00 -27.43 -4.27
CA LYS A 259 2.87 -28.87 -4.36
C LYS A 259 3.01 -29.50 -2.98
N GLN A 260 2.16 -30.47 -2.70
CA GLN A 260 2.28 -31.25 -1.45
C GLN A 260 3.64 -31.98 -1.43
N ALA A 261 4.45 -31.69 -0.42
CA ALA A 261 5.69 -32.41 -0.19
C ALA A 261 5.39 -33.80 0.36
N ASP A 262 6.09 -34.83 -0.17
CA ASP A 262 6.08 -36.15 0.43
C ASP A 262 7.07 -36.24 1.62
N PRO A 263 6.99 -37.28 2.46
CA PRO A 263 7.88 -37.42 3.62
C PRO A 263 9.37 -37.54 3.28
N GLU A 264 9.73 -37.98 2.08
CA GLU A 264 11.13 -38.10 1.64
C GLU A 264 11.66 -36.70 1.24
N ALA A 265 10.91 -35.94 0.47
CA ALA A 265 11.23 -34.57 0.11
C ALA A 265 11.41 -33.72 1.37
N LEU A 266 10.52 -33.84 2.35
CA LEU A 266 10.61 -33.11 3.62
C LEU A 266 11.87 -33.47 4.41
N ARG A 267 12.22 -34.77 4.53
CA ARG A 267 13.47 -35.19 5.19
C ARG A 267 14.70 -34.68 4.47
N ALA A 268 14.65 -34.62 3.13
CA ALA A 268 15.75 -34.08 2.34
C ALA A 268 15.92 -32.57 2.55
N ALA A 269 14.83 -31.80 2.63
CA ALA A 269 14.86 -30.39 2.94
C ALA A 269 15.45 -30.10 4.33
N ILE A 270 15.03 -30.85 5.35
CA ILE A 270 15.61 -30.81 6.70
C ILE A 270 17.11 -31.11 6.69
N ALA A 271 17.52 -32.15 5.97
CA ALA A 271 18.94 -32.54 5.87
C ALA A 271 19.81 -31.47 5.17
N ARG A 272 19.23 -30.68 4.29
CA ARG A 272 19.91 -29.54 3.66
C ARG A 272 19.93 -28.28 4.53
N GLY A 273 19.24 -28.29 5.67
CA GLY A 273 19.11 -27.11 6.55
C GLY A 273 18.15 -26.05 6.02
N GLU A 274 17.19 -26.44 5.18
CA GLU A 274 16.12 -25.56 4.71
C GLU A 274 15.15 -25.23 5.85
N TRP A 275 14.52 -24.07 5.76
CA TRP A 275 13.51 -23.68 6.73
C TRP A 275 12.25 -24.54 6.59
N ILE A 276 11.78 -25.05 7.72
CA ILE A 276 10.49 -25.72 7.81
C ILE A 276 9.59 -24.84 8.62
N VAL A 277 8.56 -24.29 7.99
CA VAL A 277 7.61 -23.36 8.61
C VAL A 277 6.32 -24.10 8.92
N ASP A 278 5.95 -24.12 10.20
CA ASP A 278 4.71 -24.72 10.68
C ASP A 278 3.68 -23.60 10.92
N LEU A 279 2.63 -23.58 10.10
CA LEU A 279 1.59 -22.54 10.13
C LEU A 279 0.41 -22.90 11.06
N ARG A 280 0.49 -23.99 11.82
CA ARG A 280 -0.54 -24.35 12.79
C ARG A 280 -0.50 -23.43 14.01
N SER A 281 -1.61 -23.40 14.77
CA SER A 281 -1.62 -22.64 16.01
C SER A 281 -0.51 -23.09 16.96
N ARG A 282 0.00 -22.17 17.79
CA ARG A 282 1.06 -22.45 18.76
C ARG A 282 0.68 -23.57 19.75
N GLU A 283 -0.63 -23.73 20.07
CA GLU A 283 -1.13 -24.80 20.93
C GLU A 283 -0.94 -26.17 20.26
N VAL A 284 -1.29 -26.29 18.99
CA VAL A 284 -1.11 -27.53 18.20
C VAL A 284 0.37 -27.81 17.97
N PHE A 285 1.16 -26.80 17.63
CA PHE A 285 2.61 -26.91 17.49
C PHE A 285 3.28 -27.45 18.78
N SER A 286 2.86 -26.96 19.94
CA SER A 286 3.42 -27.39 21.24
C SER A 286 3.16 -28.86 21.57
N GLN A 287 2.09 -29.46 21.02
CA GLN A 287 1.75 -30.86 21.25
C GLN A 287 2.60 -31.84 20.41
N GLY A 288 3.22 -31.36 19.33
CA GLY A 288 4.14 -32.13 18.49
C GLY A 288 4.39 -31.42 17.16
N HIS A 289 5.66 -31.30 16.82
CA HIS A 289 6.12 -30.65 15.60
C HIS A 289 7.37 -31.32 15.04
N ILE A 290 7.76 -30.97 13.82
CA ILE A 290 9.00 -31.44 13.21
C ILE A 290 10.17 -30.78 13.95
N PRO A 291 11.15 -31.54 14.45
CA PRO A 291 12.33 -30.98 15.11
C PRO A 291 13.05 -29.96 14.18
N GLY A 292 13.26 -28.75 14.69
CA GLY A 292 13.88 -27.66 13.93
C GLY A 292 12.90 -26.80 13.13
N ALA A 293 11.60 -27.15 13.09
CA ALA A 293 10.59 -26.29 12.50
C ALA A 293 10.40 -25.02 13.32
N VAL A 294 10.15 -23.89 12.65
CA VAL A 294 9.73 -22.64 13.24
C VAL A 294 8.21 -22.48 13.12
N ASN A 295 7.57 -21.92 14.13
CA ASN A 295 6.13 -21.76 14.14
C ASN A 295 5.73 -20.31 13.90
N PHE A 296 4.92 -20.11 12.88
CA PHE A 296 4.18 -18.89 12.62
C PHE A 296 2.70 -19.24 12.51
N ASP A 297 1.90 -18.80 13.44
CA ASP A 297 0.45 -19.01 13.38
C ASP A 297 -0.10 -18.30 12.14
N LEU A 298 -0.88 -19.01 11.32
CA LEU A 298 -1.41 -18.52 10.05
C LEU A 298 -2.26 -17.25 10.22
N ASP A 299 -2.76 -17.00 11.44
CA ASP A 299 -3.55 -15.83 11.76
C ASP A 299 -2.69 -14.56 11.97
N GLY A 300 -3.27 -13.39 11.71
CA GLY A 300 -2.63 -12.10 11.95
C GLY A 300 -1.50 -11.77 10.97
N ALA A 301 -0.45 -11.16 11.48
CA ALA A 301 0.68 -10.64 10.69
C ALA A 301 1.81 -11.66 10.46
N PHE A 302 1.48 -12.97 10.33
CA PHE A 302 2.50 -14.04 10.21
C PHE A 302 3.46 -13.78 9.04
N ILE A 303 2.94 -13.28 7.93
CA ILE A 303 3.74 -13.03 6.72
C ILE A 303 4.83 -11.99 6.94
N ASN A 304 4.51 -10.91 7.68
CA ASN A 304 5.47 -9.88 8.05
C ASN A 304 6.57 -10.43 8.94
N TYR A 305 6.20 -11.19 9.97
CA TYR A 305 7.17 -11.76 10.91
C TYR A 305 8.01 -12.85 10.27
N LEU A 306 7.42 -13.70 9.43
CA LEU A 306 8.17 -14.71 8.68
C LEU A 306 9.20 -14.06 7.76
N ALA A 307 8.77 -13.09 6.95
CA ALA A 307 9.65 -12.36 6.03
C ALA A 307 10.71 -11.52 6.78
N TRP A 308 10.42 -11.05 7.99
CA TRP A 308 11.38 -10.33 8.81
C TRP A 308 12.48 -11.23 9.38
N MET A 309 12.10 -12.43 9.84
CA MET A 309 13.02 -13.35 10.50
C MET A 309 13.83 -14.20 9.52
N MET A 310 13.26 -14.49 8.36
CA MET A 310 13.89 -15.35 7.37
C MET A 310 14.92 -14.54 6.57
N PRO A 311 16.18 -15.02 6.44
CA PRO A 311 17.15 -14.36 5.59
C PRO A 311 16.67 -14.29 4.14
N TRP A 312 16.77 -13.13 3.51
CA TRP A 312 16.33 -12.92 2.15
C TRP A 312 16.96 -13.92 1.16
N GLY A 313 16.14 -14.49 0.27
CA GLY A 313 16.59 -15.49 -0.70
C GLY A 313 16.77 -16.92 -0.15
N THR A 314 16.38 -17.16 1.12
CA THR A 314 16.39 -18.50 1.69
C THR A 314 15.15 -19.29 1.22
N PRO A 315 15.32 -20.53 0.72
CA PRO A 315 14.18 -21.41 0.39
C PRO A 315 13.37 -21.81 1.62
N VAL A 316 12.05 -21.95 1.45
CA VAL A 316 11.09 -22.50 2.41
C VAL A 316 10.37 -23.71 1.84
#